data_5b1d38dd31f1390640e8914c341b2776
#
_entry.id   5b1d38dd31f1390640e8914c341b2776
#
_cell.length_a   1.000
_cell.length_b   1.000
_cell.length_c   1.000
_cell.angle_alpha   90.00
_cell.angle_beta   90.00
_cell.angle_gamma   90.00
#
_symmetry.space_group_name_H-M   'P 1'
#
loop_
_entity.id
_entity.type
_entity.pdbx_description
1 polymer ?
#
loop_
_entity_poly.entity_id
_entity_poly.type
_entity_poly.pdbx_seq_one_letter_code
_entity_poly.pdbx_strand_id
1 'polypeptide(L)'
;MKVVVIGGGPAGMISAITSAKQGNDVILLEKMKLCGKKLLITGKGRCNITSSLPMDKFIENIPENGKFLYSAFKNFTNDDICLLY
;
A
#
# COMPACT_ATOMS: atom_id res chain seq x y z
N MET A 1 -19.80 0.10 11.39
CA MET A 1 -20.15 1.02 10.28
C MET A 1 -19.94 0.30 8.96
N LYS A 2 -20.79 0.58 8.00
CA LYS A 2 -20.58 0.09 6.63
C LYS A 2 -19.69 1.05 5.86
N VAL A 3 -18.67 0.51 5.20
CA VAL A 3 -17.72 1.30 4.41
C VAL A 3 -17.66 0.73 3.00
N VAL A 4 -17.76 1.60 2.02
CA VAL A 4 -17.62 1.22 0.60
C VAL A 4 -16.34 1.84 0.07
N VAL A 5 -15.45 1.01 -0.47
CA VAL A 5 -14.22 1.45 -1.12
C VAL A 5 -14.37 1.27 -2.62
N ILE A 6 -14.16 2.34 -3.38
CA ILE A 6 -14.26 2.30 -4.83
C ILE A 6 -12.87 2.28 -5.42
N GLY A 7 -12.56 1.22 -6.14
CA GLY A 7 -11.26 1.00 -6.75
C GLY A 7 -10.42 -0.01 -6.00
N GLY A 8 -10.05 -1.09 -6.67
CA GLY A 8 -9.26 -2.20 -6.13
C GLY A 8 -7.77 -2.11 -6.45
N GLY A 9 -7.22 -0.90 -6.59
CA GLY A 9 -5.78 -0.71 -6.68
C GLY A 9 -5.12 -0.82 -5.31
N PRO A 10 -3.79 -0.58 -5.21
CA PRO A 10 -3.09 -0.70 -3.93
C PRO A 10 -3.67 0.16 -2.82
N ALA A 11 -4.02 1.41 -3.13
CA ALA A 11 -4.61 2.32 -2.14
C ALA A 11 -5.98 1.83 -1.65
N GLY A 12 -6.84 1.39 -2.58
CA GLY A 12 -8.16 0.85 -2.24
C GLY A 12 -8.07 -0.41 -1.41
N MET A 13 -7.17 -1.32 -1.76
CA MET A 13 -6.96 -2.56 -1.02
C MET A 13 -6.50 -2.28 0.42
N ILE A 14 -5.52 -1.39 0.61
CA ILE A 14 -5.04 -1.01 1.95
C ILE A 14 -6.13 -0.33 2.76
N SER A 15 -6.90 0.56 2.13
CA SER A 15 -8.02 1.23 2.80
C SER A 15 -9.07 0.23 3.27
N ALA A 16 -9.41 -0.74 2.42
CA ALA A 16 -10.38 -1.78 2.75
C ALA A 16 -9.87 -2.66 3.91
N ILE A 17 -8.63 -3.09 3.85
CA ILE A 17 -8.02 -3.93 4.89
C ILE A 17 -7.98 -3.20 6.22
N THR A 18 -7.49 -1.96 6.22
CA THR A 18 -7.38 -1.14 7.43
C THR A 18 -8.73 -0.90 8.07
N SER A 19 -9.73 -0.56 7.25
CA SER A 19 -11.08 -0.32 7.73
C SER A 19 -11.71 -1.60 8.31
N ALA A 20 -11.50 -2.74 7.67
CA ALA A 20 -12.00 -4.02 8.16
C ALA A 20 -11.34 -4.41 9.50
N LYS A 21 -10.05 -4.15 9.65
CA LYS A 21 -9.33 -4.40 10.91
C LYS A 21 -9.87 -3.57 12.07
N GLN A 22 -10.48 -2.42 11.77
CA GLN A 22 -11.11 -1.57 12.78
C GLN A 22 -12.54 -2.00 13.11
N GLY A 23 -12.99 -3.13 12.60
CA GLY A 23 -14.30 -3.66 12.89
C GLY A 23 -15.43 -3.20 11.98
N ASN A 24 -15.13 -2.53 10.89
CA ASN A 24 -16.13 -2.08 9.94
C ASN A 24 -16.50 -3.19 8.96
N ASP A 25 -17.72 -3.13 8.45
CA ASP A 25 -18.20 -4.00 7.38
C ASP A 25 -17.85 -3.34 6.04
N VAL A 26 -16.91 -3.91 5.30
CA VAL A 26 -16.31 -3.27 4.14
C VAL A 26 -16.68 -3.98 2.86
N ILE A 27 -17.09 -3.20 1.86
CA ILE A 27 -17.31 -3.67 0.50
C ILE A 27 -16.37 -2.92 -0.44
N LEU A 28 -15.56 -3.65 -1.21
CA LEU A 28 -14.68 -3.06 -2.20
C LEU A 28 -15.25 -3.31 -3.59
N LEU A 29 -15.46 -2.23 -4.35
CA LEU A 29 -15.99 -2.28 -5.71
C LEU A 29 -14.86 -2.03 -6.71
N GLU A 30 -14.66 -2.98 -7.62
CA GLU A 30 -13.68 -2.90 -8.68
C GLU A 30 -14.35 -3.23 -10.02
N LYS A 31 -14.20 -2.33 -11.01
CA LYS A 31 -14.80 -2.51 -12.33
C LYS A 31 -14.10 -3.57 -13.18
N MET A 32 -12.84 -3.86 -12.90
CA MET A 32 -12.06 -4.90 -13.58
C MET A 32 -12.29 -6.25 -12.92
N LYS A 33 -11.94 -7.33 -13.59
CA LYS A 33 -12.14 -8.69 -13.06
C LYS A 33 -11.28 -9.01 -11.84
N LEU A 34 -10.13 -8.32 -11.69
CA LEU A 34 -9.18 -8.55 -10.60
C LEU A 34 -8.80 -7.26 -9.92
N CYS A 35 -8.70 -7.28 -8.59
CA CYS A 35 -8.05 -6.22 -7.82
C CYS A 35 -6.55 -6.26 -8.07
N GLY A 36 -5.90 -5.09 -7.98
CA GLY A 36 -4.45 -5.01 -8.11
C GLY A 36 -3.92 -5.28 -9.51
N LYS A 37 -4.74 -5.19 -10.54
CA LYS A 37 -4.34 -5.48 -11.92
C LYS A 37 -3.15 -4.65 -12.36
N LYS A 38 -3.16 -3.36 -12.05
CA LYS A 38 -2.06 -2.45 -12.40
C LYS A 38 -0.80 -2.79 -11.61
N LEU A 39 -0.94 -3.17 -10.36
CA LEU A 39 0.18 -3.59 -9.52
C LEU A 39 0.88 -4.84 -10.08
N LEU A 40 0.12 -5.77 -10.63
CA LEU A 40 0.66 -7.01 -11.17
C LEU A 40 1.57 -6.81 -12.39
N ILE A 41 1.42 -5.69 -13.11
CA ILE A 41 2.25 -5.39 -14.27
C ILE A 41 3.45 -4.51 -13.96
N THR A 42 3.63 -4.07 -12.72
CA THR A 42 4.78 -3.27 -12.32
C THR A 42 6.06 -4.11 -12.30
N GLY A 43 7.21 -3.45 -12.40
CA GLY A 43 8.51 -4.11 -12.36
C GLY A 43 8.68 -5.17 -13.43
N LYS A 44 8.14 -4.95 -14.63
CA LYS A 44 8.19 -5.91 -15.75
C LYS A 44 7.63 -7.28 -15.35
N GLY A 45 6.52 -7.28 -14.62
CA GLY A 45 5.86 -8.50 -14.15
C GLY A 45 6.40 -9.04 -12.82
N ARG A 46 7.38 -8.38 -12.22
CA ARG A 46 7.95 -8.78 -10.93
C ARG A 46 7.22 -8.19 -9.74
N CYS A 47 6.31 -7.23 -9.99
CA CYS A 47 5.53 -6.58 -8.94
C CYS A 47 6.42 -5.94 -7.86
N ASN A 48 7.31 -5.03 -8.29
CA ASN A 48 8.20 -4.31 -7.36
C ASN A 48 7.37 -3.36 -6.50
N ILE A 49 7.24 -3.67 -5.22
CA ILE A 49 6.44 -2.89 -4.29
C ILE A 49 7.33 -1.99 -3.43
N THR A 50 8.43 -2.53 -2.93
CA THR A 50 9.27 -1.81 -1.97
C THR A 50 10.69 -2.38 -1.96
N SER A 51 11.49 -1.92 -1.02
CA SER A 51 12.87 -2.34 -0.79
C SER A 51 13.03 -2.81 0.65
N SER A 52 13.95 -3.73 0.89
CA SER A 52 14.26 -4.23 2.23
C SER A 52 15.29 -3.38 2.98
N LEU A 53 15.67 -2.21 2.45
CA LEU A 53 16.64 -1.33 3.11
C LEU A 53 16.17 -0.90 4.51
N PRO A 54 17.08 -0.74 5.48
CA PRO A 54 16.74 -0.10 6.75
C PRO A 54 16.12 1.28 6.52
N MET A 55 15.24 1.72 7.40
CA MET A 55 14.44 2.93 7.18
C MET A 55 15.30 4.18 6.97
N ASP A 56 16.41 4.34 7.69
CA ASP A 56 17.32 5.47 7.51
C ASP A 56 17.90 5.50 6.08
N LYS A 57 18.32 4.35 5.57
CA LYS A 57 18.82 4.22 4.20
C LYS A 57 17.71 4.38 3.17
N PHE A 58 16.51 3.90 3.48
CA PHE A 58 15.34 4.04 2.61
C PHE A 58 15.04 5.52 2.37
N ILE A 59 15.00 6.34 3.42
CA ILE A 59 14.74 7.78 3.32
C ILE A 59 15.86 8.50 2.56
N GLU A 60 17.13 8.14 2.79
CA GLU A 60 18.27 8.72 2.09
C GLU A 60 18.22 8.54 0.58
N ASN A 61 17.61 7.44 0.12
CA ASN A 61 17.51 7.13 -1.31
C ASN A 61 16.35 7.85 -2.02
N ILE A 62 15.54 8.64 -1.30
CA ILE A 62 14.51 9.47 -1.89
C ILE A 62 15.18 10.76 -2.40
N PRO A 63 15.10 11.07 -3.73
CA PRO A 63 15.88 12.16 -4.33
C PRO A 63 15.62 13.54 -3.74
N GLU A 64 14.37 13.84 -3.39
CA GLU A 64 13.98 15.15 -2.86
C GLU A 64 12.95 14.98 -1.76
N ASN A 65 13.06 15.80 -0.72
CA ASN A 65 12.07 15.91 0.35
C ASN A 65 11.73 14.58 1.04
N GLY A 66 12.68 13.64 1.11
CA GLY A 66 12.47 12.36 1.80
C GLY A 66 11.99 12.53 3.24
N LYS A 67 12.47 13.58 3.90
CA LYS A 67 12.07 13.90 5.29
C LYS A 67 10.58 14.20 5.43
N PHE A 68 9.93 14.65 4.38
CA PHE A 68 8.49 14.89 4.37
C PHE A 68 7.70 13.61 4.68
N LEU A 69 8.23 12.47 4.27
CA LEU A 69 7.58 11.18 4.45
C LEU A 69 7.94 10.49 5.78
N TYR A 70 8.74 11.14 6.61
CA TYR A 70 9.24 10.56 7.84
C TYR A 70 8.13 10.04 8.76
N SER A 71 7.09 10.84 9.00
CA SER A 71 5.96 10.44 9.83
C SER A 71 5.17 9.28 9.22
N ALA A 72 4.96 9.31 7.89
CA ALA A 72 4.26 8.24 7.20
C ALA A 72 5.01 6.91 7.33
N PHE A 73 6.33 6.93 7.13
CA PHE A 73 7.16 5.73 7.25
C PHE A 73 7.30 5.25 8.70
N LYS A 74 7.17 6.14 9.68
CA LYS A 74 7.17 5.76 11.08
C LYS A 74 5.92 4.96 11.45
N ASN A 75 4.78 5.30 10.85
CA ASN A 75 3.51 4.62 11.08
C ASN A 75 3.36 3.34 10.27
N PHE A 76 3.95 3.30 9.08
CA PHE A 76 3.89 2.14 8.20
C PHE A 76 5.19 2.04 7.40
N THR A 77 6.01 1.06 7.75
CA THR A 77 7.36 0.91 7.17
C THR A 77 7.34 0.07 5.91
N ASN A 78 8.49 0.02 5.23
CA ASN A 78 8.71 -0.86 4.09
C ASN A 78 8.59 -2.34 4.51
N ASP A 79 8.99 -2.70 5.72
CA ASP A 79 8.82 -4.06 6.23
C ASP A 79 7.35 -4.38 6.49
N ASP A 80 6.58 -3.42 6.97
CA ASP A 80 5.15 -3.58 7.20
C ASP A 80 4.41 -3.91 5.89
N ILE A 81 4.77 -3.28 4.78
CA ILE A 81 4.12 -3.56 3.49
C ILE A 81 4.49 -4.96 2.99
N CYS A 82 5.70 -5.44 3.25
CA CYS A 82 6.11 -6.81 2.91
C CYS A 82 5.27 -7.84 3.67
N LEU A 83 4.93 -7.58 4.93
CA LEU A 83 4.07 -8.46 5.73
C LEU A 83 2.63 -8.46 5.25
N LEU A 84 2.17 -7.38 4.59
CA LEU A 84 0.81 -7.26 4.11
C LEU A 84 0.59 -8.03 2.80
N TYR A 85 1.58 -8.03 1.92
CA TYR A 85 1.54 -8.67 0.61
C TYR A 85 2.49 -9.86 0.55
#